data_db20509e00918a4e42682c708c06d84b
#
_entry.id   db20509e00918a4e42682c708c06d84b
#
_cell.length_a   1.000
_cell.length_b   1.000
_cell.length_c   1.000
_cell.angle_alpha   90.00
_cell.angle_beta   90.00
_cell.angle_gamma   90.00
#
_symmetry.space_group_name_H-M   'P 1'
#
loop_
_entity.id
_entity.type
_entity.pdbx_description
1 polymer ?
#
loop_
_entity_poly.entity_id
_entity_poly.type
_entity_poly.pdbx_seq_one_letter_code
_entity_poly.pdbx_strand_id
1 'polypeptide(L)'
;MSEPAHFIKTFVTDLDAALGKLKPNAKLTQLQRFWLGFCLTGMLLTNSVCWAKFERASLGDYKIAALSWMFREAKVAWNHLLLASVTLVLERHGITEGVLVLDESDRARSKRTKRIHKVHKQKHKASGGYVNGQTIVLLLLVTQSVTVPVGFAFYMPDPALTVWAKENKRLKKQGMTKKDRPVMPARNSAYPTKTQLAVRLLQASRTPTATLKLKPF
;
A
#
# COMPACT_ATOMS: atom_id res chain seq x y z
N MET A 1 7.94 -5.00 -26.75
CA MET A 1 8.48 -3.97 -25.82
C MET A 1 9.75 -4.54 -25.22
N SER A 2 10.86 -4.39 -25.91
CA SER A 2 12.15 -4.96 -25.52
C SER A 2 12.93 -4.07 -24.53
N GLU A 3 12.69 -2.77 -24.53
CA GLU A 3 13.45 -1.80 -23.73
C GLU A 3 12.56 -0.65 -23.21
N PRO A 4 12.75 -0.21 -21.94
CA PRO A 4 12.06 0.96 -21.39
C PRO A 4 12.43 2.25 -22.15
N ALA A 5 11.49 3.18 -22.26
CA ALA A 5 11.75 4.50 -22.83
C ALA A 5 12.83 5.25 -22.04
N HIS A 6 13.55 6.15 -22.71
CA HIS A 6 14.69 6.86 -22.13
C HIS A 6 14.32 7.58 -20.81
N PHE A 7 13.22 8.31 -20.78
CA PHE A 7 12.77 9.03 -19.59
C PHE A 7 12.46 8.11 -18.40
N ILE A 8 12.00 6.86 -18.66
CA ILE A 8 11.79 5.86 -17.60
C ILE A 8 13.13 5.36 -17.05
N LYS A 9 14.12 5.14 -17.92
CA LYS A 9 15.47 4.73 -17.51
C LYS A 9 16.10 5.83 -16.62
N THR A 10 15.98 7.09 -17.03
CA THR A 10 16.43 8.24 -16.25
C THR A 10 15.76 8.28 -14.90
N PHE A 11 14.42 8.17 -14.85
CA PHE A 11 13.67 8.13 -13.59
C PHE A 11 14.11 6.99 -12.66
N VAL A 12 14.31 5.78 -13.19
CA VAL A 12 14.78 4.63 -12.39
C VAL A 12 16.21 4.85 -11.87
N THR A 13 17.06 5.52 -12.64
CA THR A 13 18.41 5.88 -12.22
C THR A 13 18.39 6.91 -11.08
N ASP A 14 17.57 7.95 -11.21
CA ASP A 14 17.39 8.97 -10.16
C ASP A 14 16.80 8.35 -8.88
N LEU A 15 15.84 7.44 -9.06
CA LEU A 15 15.22 6.69 -7.96
C LEU A 15 16.23 5.81 -7.20
N ASP A 16 17.12 5.13 -7.92
CA ASP A 16 18.19 4.32 -7.32
C ASP A 16 19.21 5.20 -6.58
N ALA A 17 19.56 6.35 -7.14
CA ALA A 17 20.42 7.34 -6.49
C ALA A 17 19.78 7.88 -5.20
N ALA A 18 18.51 8.26 -5.22
CA ALA A 18 17.76 8.71 -4.06
C ALA A 18 17.63 7.61 -2.99
N LEU A 19 17.37 6.37 -3.41
CA LEU A 19 17.32 5.21 -2.54
C LEU A 19 18.66 4.99 -1.82
N GLY A 20 19.79 5.11 -2.53
CA GLY A 20 21.13 4.99 -1.98
C GLY A 20 21.46 6.07 -0.93
N LYS A 21 20.89 7.29 -1.08
CA LYS A 21 21.01 8.36 -0.07
C LYS A 21 20.24 8.04 1.21
N LEU A 22 19.03 7.48 1.06
CA LEU A 22 18.18 7.11 2.21
C LEU A 22 18.70 5.87 2.95
N LYS A 23 19.24 4.91 2.22
CA LYS A 23 19.76 3.65 2.76
C LYS A 23 20.94 3.17 1.91
N PRO A 24 22.20 3.39 2.34
CA PRO A 24 23.40 3.15 1.52
C PRO A 24 23.47 1.74 0.89
N ASN A 25 23.01 0.71 1.60
CA ASN A 25 23.06 -0.69 1.12
C ASN A 25 21.79 -1.16 0.41
N ALA A 26 20.88 -0.24 0.04
CA ALA A 26 19.60 -0.58 -0.59
C ALA A 26 19.55 -0.28 -2.09
N LYS A 27 20.72 -0.04 -2.73
CA LYS A 27 20.78 0.17 -4.18
C LYS A 27 20.15 -0.99 -4.95
N LEU A 28 19.45 -0.66 -6.01
CA LEU A 28 18.83 -1.64 -6.89
C LEU A 28 19.91 -2.35 -7.73
N THR A 29 19.77 -3.67 -7.85
CA THR A 29 20.58 -4.43 -8.80
C THR A 29 20.20 -4.04 -10.24
N GLN A 30 21.06 -4.33 -11.22
CA GLN A 30 20.77 -4.09 -12.62
C GLN A 30 19.46 -4.76 -13.04
N LEU A 31 19.23 -6.00 -12.61
CA LEU A 31 18.00 -6.74 -12.90
C LEU A 31 16.76 -6.07 -12.28
N GLN A 32 16.87 -5.58 -11.04
CA GLN A 32 15.75 -4.86 -10.39
C GLN A 32 15.43 -3.53 -11.10
N ARG A 33 16.45 -2.77 -11.52
CA ARG A 33 16.26 -1.54 -12.30
C ARG A 33 15.57 -1.82 -13.64
N PHE A 34 16.03 -2.85 -14.33
CA PHE A 34 15.42 -3.27 -15.59
C PHE A 34 13.96 -3.68 -15.39
N TRP A 35 13.69 -4.52 -14.39
CA TRP A 35 12.33 -4.97 -14.07
C TRP A 35 11.40 -3.81 -13.69
N LEU A 36 11.86 -2.85 -12.88
CA LEU A 36 11.09 -1.64 -12.55
C LEU A 36 10.80 -0.81 -13.81
N GLY A 37 11.80 -0.58 -14.64
CA GLY A 37 11.64 0.15 -15.90
C GLY A 37 10.62 -0.53 -16.82
N PHE A 38 10.68 -1.85 -16.91
CA PHE A 38 9.71 -2.64 -17.66
C PHE A 38 8.28 -2.50 -17.08
N CYS A 39 8.14 -2.61 -15.75
CA CYS A 39 6.84 -2.46 -15.08
C CYS A 39 6.24 -1.07 -15.28
N LEU A 40 7.05 -0.01 -15.14
CA LEU A 40 6.60 1.37 -15.38
C LEU A 40 6.17 1.57 -16.85
N THR A 41 6.94 1.07 -17.78
CA THR A 41 6.59 1.10 -19.22
C THR A 41 5.28 0.35 -19.47
N GLY A 42 5.13 -0.84 -18.88
CA GLY A 42 3.92 -1.64 -18.99
C GLY A 42 2.68 -0.93 -18.42
N MET A 43 2.83 -0.26 -17.27
CA MET A 43 1.76 0.55 -16.69
C MET A 43 1.33 1.70 -17.60
N LEU A 44 2.27 2.43 -18.18
CA LEU A 44 1.99 3.54 -19.10
C LEU A 44 1.30 3.05 -20.37
N LEU A 45 1.80 1.98 -20.98
CA LEU A 45 1.24 1.45 -22.24
C LEU A 45 -0.14 0.80 -22.06
N THR A 46 -0.37 0.15 -20.92
CA THR A 46 -1.60 -0.65 -20.74
C THR A 46 -2.62 0.01 -19.83
N ASN A 47 -2.28 1.15 -19.23
CA ASN A 47 -3.04 1.81 -18.16
C ASN A 47 -3.52 0.82 -17.08
N SER A 48 -2.62 -0.08 -16.65
CA SER A 48 -2.97 -1.20 -15.76
C SER A 48 -1.75 -1.67 -14.98
N VAL A 49 -1.99 -2.30 -13.82
CA VAL A 49 -0.97 -3.01 -13.00
C VAL A 49 -1.16 -4.53 -13.10
N CYS A 50 -1.36 -5.05 -14.30
CA CYS A 50 -1.68 -6.45 -14.55
C CYS A 50 -0.57 -7.15 -15.34
N TRP A 51 0.07 -8.17 -14.73
CA TRP A 51 1.15 -8.94 -15.37
C TRP A 51 0.76 -9.53 -16.72
N ALA A 52 -0.46 -10.03 -16.86
CA ALA A 52 -0.94 -10.58 -18.12
C ALA A 52 -1.02 -9.54 -19.25
N LYS A 53 -1.32 -8.28 -18.89
CA LYS A 53 -1.27 -7.18 -19.88
C LYS A 53 0.16 -6.82 -20.22
N PHE A 54 1.09 -6.86 -19.27
CA PHE A 54 2.50 -6.60 -19.50
C PHE A 54 3.14 -7.67 -20.39
N GLU A 55 2.82 -8.96 -20.16
CA GLU A 55 3.26 -10.05 -21.04
C GLU A 55 2.77 -9.84 -22.49
N ARG A 56 1.50 -9.51 -22.67
CA ARG A 56 0.96 -9.21 -24.02
C ARG A 56 1.63 -7.99 -24.66
N ALA A 57 1.83 -6.91 -23.89
CA ALA A 57 2.50 -5.71 -24.39
C ALA A 57 3.97 -5.94 -24.76
N SER A 58 4.61 -6.95 -24.16
CA SER A 58 5.98 -7.37 -24.52
C SER A 58 6.02 -8.39 -25.65
N LEU A 59 4.89 -8.74 -26.25
CA LEU A 59 4.77 -9.78 -27.27
C LEU A 59 5.29 -11.16 -26.80
N GLY A 60 5.19 -11.41 -25.49
CA GLY A 60 5.58 -12.67 -24.87
C GLY A 60 7.06 -12.76 -24.46
N ASP A 61 7.87 -11.72 -24.63
CA ASP A 61 9.27 -11.70 -24.19
C ASP A 61 9.40 -11.88 -22.67
N TYR A 62 8.43 -11.36 -21.92
CA TYR A 62 8.42 -11.42 -20.45
C TYR A 62 7.18 -12.17 -19.95
N LYS A 63 7.41 -13.34 -19.37
CA LYS A 63 6.33 -14.20 -18.87
C LYS A 63 5.80 -13.74 -17.51
N ILE A 64 4.49 -13.92 -17.29
CA ILE A 64 3.81 -13.61 -16.01
C ILE A 64 4.56 -14.22 -14.82
N ALA A 65 5.02 -15.47 -14.96
CA ALA A 65 5.73 -16.18 -13.90
C ALA A 65 7.02 -15.44 -13.48
N ALA A 66 7.84 -14.98 -14.44
CA ALA A 66 9.06 -14.23 -14.19
C ALA A 66 8.79 -12.86 -13.55
N LEU A 67 7.80 -12.13 -14.07
CA LEU A 67 7.39 -10.83 -13.54
C LEU A 67 6.89 -10.93 -12.10
N SER A 68 6.04 -11.92 -11.84
CA SER A 68 5.48 -12.19 -10.51
C SER A 68 6.53 -12.70 -9.54
N TRP A 69 7.46 -13.54 -9.99
CA TRP A 69 8.58 -14.05 -9.19
C TRP A 69 9.47 -12.89 -8.72
N MET A 70 9.89 -12.02 -9.63
CA MET A 70 10.68 -10.83 -9.32
C MET A 70 10.02 -9.96 -8.25
N PHE A 71 8.70 -9.73 -8.35
CA PHE A 71 7.95 -8.95 -7.37
C PHE A 71 7.93 -9.58 -5.97
N ARG A 72 7.89 -10.92 -5.88
CA ARG A 72 7.79 -11.63 -4.60
C ARG A 72 9.13 -11.93 -3.96
N GLU A 73 10.14 -12.30 -4.78
CA GLU A 73 11.41 -12.85 -4.31
C GLU A 73 12.55 -11.82 -4.33
N ALA A 74 12.43 -10.77 -5.14
CA ALA A 74 13.44 -9.73 -5.16
C ALA A 74 13.43 -8.95 -3.83
N LYS A 75 14.58 -8.92 -3.17
CA LYS A 75 14.78 -8.22 -1.88
C LYS A 75 14.85 -6.69 -2.10
N VAL A 76 13.78 -6.11 -2.63
CA VAL A 76 13.65 -4.66 -2.83
C VAL A 76 13.22 -4.02 -1.52
N ALA A 77 13.88 -2.94 -1.14
CA ALA A 77 13.52 -2.15 0.04
C ALA A 77 12.30 -1.25 -0.24
N TRP A 78 11.11 -1.85 -0.42
CA TRP A 78 9.90 -1.20 -0.92
C TRP A 78 9.51 0.09 -0.18
N ASN A 79 9.63 0.10 1.17
CA ASN A 79 9.30 1.28 1.96
C ASN A 79 10.27 2.45 1.67
N HIS A 80 11.57 2.15 1.52
CA HIS A 80 12.56 3.16 1.16
C HIS A 80 12.41 3.61 -0.29
N LEU A 81 12.00 2.70 -1.18
CA LEU A 81 11.71 3.02 -2.58
C LEU A 81 10.53 3.98 -2.70
N LEU A 82 9.48 3.78 -1.89
CA LEU A 82 8.35 4.73 -1.79
C LEU A 82 8.84 6.09 -1.32
N LEU A 83 9.62 6.15 -0.24
CA LEU A 83 10.16 7.42 0.28
C LEU A 83 11.07 8.10 -0.75
N ALA A 84 11.95 7.35 -1.42
CA ALA A 84 12.81 7.86 -2.49
C ALA A 84 11.98 8.47 -3.62
N SER A 85 10.91 7.80 -4.05
CA SER A 85 10.03 8.33 -5.11
C SER A 85 9.32 9.62 -4.70
N VAL A 86 8.87 9.71 -3.45
CA VAL A 86 8.28 10.94 -2.89
C VAL A 86 9.31 12.06 -2.87
N THR A 87 10.51 11.81 -2.34
CA THR A 87 11.60 12.80 -2.28
C THR A 87 11.91 13.34 -3.67
N LEU A 88 12.05 12.48 -4.67
CA LEU A 88 12.30 12.90 -6.05
C LEU A 88 11.19 13.78 -6.62
N VAL A 89 9.93 13.46 -6.35
CA VAL A 89 8.80 14.30 -6.81
C VAL A 89 8.86 15.67 -6.14
N LEU A 90 9.09 15.73 -4.84
CA LEU A 90 9.15 16.97 -4.08
C LEU A 90 10.31 17.84 -4.53
N GLU A 91 11.51 17.27 -4.67
CA GLU A 91 12.72 17.98 -5.15
C GLU A 91 12.53 18.50 -6.57
N ARG A 92 12.03 17.65 -7.49
CA ARG A 92 11.85 18.02 -8.90
C ARG A 92 10.86 19.16 -9.10
N HIS A 93 9.84 19.25 -8.25
CA HIS A 93 8.80 20.27 -8.31
C HIS A 93 9.03 21.44 -7.33
N GLY A 94 10.15 21.47 -6.60
CA GLY A 94 10.44 22.51 -5.61
C GLY A 94 9.39 22.58 -4.49
N ILE A 95 8.77 21.46 -4.13
CA ILE A 95 7.70 21.42 -3.14
C ILE A 95 8.30 21.38 -1.74
N THR A 96 8.05 22.43 -0.95
CA THR A 96 8.57 22.59 0.41
C THR A 96 7.49 22.52 1.48
N GLU A 97 6.21 22.58 1.11
CA GLU A 97 5.08 22.55 2.04
C GLU A 97 3.91 21.76 1.50
N GLY A 98 3.03 21.32 2.39
CA GLY A 98 1.81 20.62 2.04
C GLY A 98 1.03 20.19 3.28
N VAL A 99 -0.13 19.61 3.04
CA VAL A 99 -1.04 19.11 4.06
C VAL A 99 -1.01 17.58 4.08
N LEU A 100 -0.79 17.00 5.25
CA LEU A 100 -0.92 15.55 5.44
C LEU A 100 -2.38 15.19 5.65
N VAL A 101 -2.89 14.34 4.77
CA VAL A 101 -4.25 13.82 4.82
C VAL A 101 -4.22 12.32 5.10
N LEU A 102 -4.99 11.90 6.09
CA LEU A 102 -5.23 10.48 6.37
C LEU A 102 -6.53 10.05 5.70
N ASP A 103 -6.43 8.99 4.93
CA ASP A 103 -7.60 8.41 4.25
C ASP A 103 -7.59 6.88 4.35
N GLU A 104 -8.72 6.27 4.12
CA GLU A 104 -8.83 4.81 4.03
C GLU A 104 -9.43 4.39 2.69
N SER A 105 -8.88 3.36 2.12
CA SER A 105 -9.37 2.77 0.88
C SER A 105 -9.64 1.28 1.04
N ASP A 106 -10.85 0.88 0.66
CA ASP A 106 -11.26 -0.51 0.64
C ASP A 106 -11.17 -1.06 -0.78
N ARG A 107 -10.41 -2.13 -0.94
CA ARG A 107 -10.34 -2.86 -2.21
C ARG A 107 -11.09 -4.18 -2.11
N ALA A 108 -12.32 -4.18 -2.58
CA ALA A 108 -13.14 -5.38 -2.71
C ALA A 108 -12.48 -6.40 -3.65
N ARG A 109 -12.54 -7.66 -3.28
CA ARG A 109 -12.12 -8.82 -4.07
C ARG A 109 -13.29 -9.79 -4.21
N SER A 110 -13.05 -11.01 -4.60
CA SER A 110 -14.12 -12.03 -4.65
C SER A 110 -14.35 -12.66 -3.27
N LYS A 111 -15.55 -13.23 -3.07
CA LYS A 111 -15.87 -14.03 -1.86
C LYS A 111 -14.88 -15.18 -1.62
N ARG A 112 -14.22 -15.67 -2.69
CA ARG A 112 -13.27 -16.80 -2.64
C ARG A 112 -11.82 -16.39 -2.35
N THR A 113 -11.49 -15.09 -2.40
CA THR A 113 -10.13 -14.60 -2.16
C THR A 113 -9.76 -14.79 -0.69
N LYS A 114 -8.74 -15.61 -0.40
CA LYS A 114 -8.31 -15.94 0.97
C LYS A 114 -6.80 -15.80 1.20
N ARG A 115 -5.99 -15.76 0.12
CA ARG A 115 -4.51 -15.89 0.20
C ARG A 115 -3.73 -14.59 0.02
N ILE A 116 -4.39 -13.44 -0.08
CA ILE A 116 -3.69 -12.15 -0.16
C ILE A 116 -3.46 -11.59 1.25
N HIS A 117 -2.41 -10.78 1.39
CA HIS A 117 -2.00 -10.19 2.66
C HIS A 117 -3.16 -9.42 3.33
N LYS A 118 -3.42 -9.70 4.61
CA LYS A 118 -4.46 -9.06 5.44
C LYS A 118 -5.85 -9.00 4.80
N VAL A 119 -6.19 -10.00 3.99
CA VAL A 119 -7.54 -10.12 3.45
C VAL A 119 -8.53 -10.43 4.57
N HIS A 120 -9.65 -9.73 4.56
CA HIS A 120 -10.72 -9.93 5.53
C HIS A 120 -12.08 -9.67 4.91
N LYS A 121 -13.13 -10.08 5.62
CA LYS A 121 -14.52 -9.90 5.19
C LYS A 121 -14.92 -8.43 5.34
N GLN A 122 -15.38 -7.84 4.25
CA GLN A 122 -15.81 -6.44 4.17
C GLN A 122 -17.26 -6.35 3.70
N LYS A 123 -17.98 -5.32 4.16
CA LYS A 123 -19.29 -4.99 3.62
C LYS A 123 -19.11 -4.38 2.23
N HIS A 124 -19.77 -4.94 1.23
CA HIS A 124 -19.73 -4.43 -0.13
C HIS A 124 -20.88 -3.45 -0.35
N LYS A 125 -20.56 -2.17 -0.46
CA LYS A 125 -21.56 -1.09 -0.53
C LYS A 125 -22.52 -1.25 -1.72
N ALA A 126 -21.98 -1.61 -2.89
CA ALA A 126 -22.77 -1.72 -4.11
C ALA A 126 -23.77 -2.88 -4.13
N SER A 127 -23.42 -4.04 -3.53
CA SER A 127 -24.31 -5.22 -3.52
C SER A 127 -25.04 -5.45 -2.19
N GLY A 128 -24.78 -4.62 -1.18
CA GLY A 128 -25.36 -4.77 0.16
C GLY A 128 -24.87 -5.99 0.96
N GLY A 129 -24.09 -6.87 0.31
CA GLY A 129 -23.58 -8.12 0.89
C GLY A 129 -22.17 -8.01 1.45
N TYR A 130 -21.48 -9.15 1.50
CA TYR A 130 -20.10 -9.23 1.97
C TYR A 130 -19.20 -9.86 0.93
N VAL A 131 -17.99 -9.31 0.81
CA VAL A 131 -16.90 -9.84 0.00
C VAL A 131 -15.63 -9.92 0.84
N ASN A 132 -14.64 -10.68 0.39
CA ASN A 132 -13.30 -10.57 0.93
C ASN A 132 -12.58 -9.41 0.23
N GLY A 133 -11.77 -8.68 0.98
CA GLY A 133 -11.04 -7.52 0.47
C GLY A 133 -9.91 -7.11 1.40
N GLN A 134 -9.28 -6.02 1.07
CA GLN A 134 -8.22 -5.40 1.85
C GLN A 134 -8.60 -3.96 2.15
N THR A 135 -8.33 -3.51 3.37
CA THR A 135 -8.41 -2.10 3.76
C THR A 135 -7.00 -1.56 3.90
N ILE A 136 -6.74 -0.43 3.30
CA ILE A 136 -5.46 0.28 3.38
C ILE A 136 -5.73 1.63 4.04
N VAL A 137 -4.96 1.95 5.07
CA VAL A 137 -4.85 3.29 5.63
C VAL A 137 -3.73 3.99 4.89
N LEU A 138 -4.02 5.13 4.29
CA LEU A 138 -3.12 5.92 3.47
C LEU A 138 -2.78 7.22 4.21
N LEU A 139 -1.52 7.61 4.14
CA LEU A 139 -1.06 8.95 4.46
C LEU A 139 -0.68 9.62 3.14
N LEU A 140 -1.39 10.66 2.78
CA LEU A 140 -1.20 11.43 1.56
C LEU A 140 -0.61 12.79 1.90
N LEU A 141 0.33 13.26 1.11
CA LEU A 141 0.77 14.66 1.10
C LEU A 141 0.04 15.37 -0.05
N VAL A 142 -0.80 16.31 0.31
CA VAL A 142 -1.55 17.16 -0.62
C VAL A 142 -0.83 18.50 -0.72
N THR A 143 -0.48 18.89 -1.92
CA THR A 143 0.17 20.16 -2.23
C THR A 143 -0.64 20.92 -3.27
N GLN A 144 -0.24 22.11 -3.66
CA GLN A 144 -0.92 22.89 -4.71
C GLN A 144 -0.84 22.20 -6.08
N SER A 145 0.24 21.47 -6.36
CA SER A 145 0.51 20.90 -7.69
C SER A 145 0.30 19.40 -7.78
N VAL A 146 0.48 18.66 -6.67
CA VAL A 146 0.45 17.20 -6.69
C VAL A 146 -0.03 16.63 -5.37
N THR A 147 -0.69 15.47 -5.43
CA THR A 147 -1.00 14.63 -4.26
C THR A 147 -0.22 13.33 -4.37
N VAL A 148 0.60 13.03 -3.38
CA VAL A 148 1.45 11.83 -3.36
C VAL A 148 1.24 11.00 -2.10
N PRO A 149 1.21 9.65 -2.20
CA PRO A 149 1.19 8.79 -1.03
C PRO A 149 2.58 8.79 -0.36
N VAL A 150 2.64 9.23 0.89
CA VAL A 150 3.88 9.26 1.69
C VAL A 150 3.98 8.08 2.66
N GLY A 151 2.90 7.34 2.83
CA GLY A 151 2.88 6.12 3.65
C GLY A 151 1.58 5.35 3.50
N PHE A 152 1.65 4.06 3.80
CA PHE A 152 0.44 3.22 3.84
C PHE A 152 0.60 2.08 4.84
N ALA A 153 -0.52 1.57 5.34
CA ALA A 153 -0.57 0.39 6.18
C ALA A 153 -1.83 -0.44 5.88
N PHE A 154 -1.67 -1.75 5.79
CA PHE A 154 -2.82 -2.64 5.66
C PHE A 154 -3.46 -2.84 7.03
N TYR A 155 -4.77 -2.63 7.09
CA TYR A 155 -5.59 -2.94 8.24
C TYR A 155 -6.09 -4.38 8.18
N MET A 156 -6.21 -5.00 9.36
CA MET A 156 -6.91 -6.28 9.53
C MET A 156 -7.65 -6.23 10.86
N PRO A 157 -8.96 -6.52 10.88
CA PRO A 157 -9.70 -6.60 12.13
C PRO A 157 -9.20 -7.76 12.99
N ASP A 158 -9.20 -7.58 14.31
CA ASP A 158 -8.87 -8.64 15.25
C ASP A 158 -9.87 -9.81 15.09
N PRO A 159 -9.41 -11.03 14.77
CA PRO A 159 -10.28 -12.19 14.59
C PRO A 159 -11.09 -12.52 15.82
N ALA A 160 -10.49 -12.44 17.02
CA ALA A 160 -11.16 -12.76 18.29
C ALA A 160 -12.29 -11.76 18.55
N LEU A 161 -12.01 -10.45 18.40
CA LEU A 161 -13.04 -9.42 18.53
C LEU A 161 -14.14 -9.55 17.46
N THR A 162 -13.79 -9.96 16.26
CA THR A 162 -14.76 -10.16 15.17
C THR A 162 -15.73 -11.31 15.47
N VAL A 163 -15.20 -12.43 15.98
CA VAL A 163 -16.01 -13.59 16.41
C VAL A 163 -16.91 -13.20 17.57
N TRP A 164 -16.33 -12.58 18.61
CA TRP A 164 -17.07 -12.09 19.76
C TRP A 164 -18.19 -11.12 19.37
N ALA A 165 -17.91 -10.14 18.54
CA ALA A 165 -18.90 -9.14 18.11
C ALA A 165 -20.08 -9.77 17.36
N LYS A 166 -19.80 -10.78 16.52
CA LYS A 166 -20.83 -11.53 15.80
C LYS A 166 -21.73 -12.30 16.78
N GLU A 167 -21.11 -13.00 17.74
CA GLU A 167 -21.84 -13.80 18.73
C GLU A 167 -22.64 -12.89 19.69
N ASN A 168 -22.02 -11.85 20.23
CA ASN A 168 -22.69 -10.86 21.06
C ASN A 168 -23.90 -10.23 20.37
N LYS A 169 -23.80 -9.94 19.06
CA LYS A 169 -24.91 -9.44 18.26
C LYS A 169 -26.04 -10.49 18.12
N ARG A 170 -25.69 -11.77 17.93
CA ARG A 170 -26.64 -12.87 17.83
C ARG A 170 -27.42 -13.02 19.14
N LEU A 171 -26.72 -13.10 20.27
CA LEU A 171 -27.29 -13.28 21.59
C LEU A 171 -28.16 -12.08 22.02
N LYS A 172 -27.73 -10.85 21.67
CA LYS A 172 -28.55 -9.65 21.86
C LYS A 172 -29.87 -9.70 21.11
N LYS A 173 -29.89 -10.23 19.87
CA LYS A 173 -31.13 -10.42 19.11
C LYS A 173 -32.06 -11.48 19.69
N GLN A 174 -31.50 -12.42 20.41
CA GLN A 174 -32.26 -13.46 21.15
C GLN A 174 -32.78 -12.99 22.52
N GLY A 175 -32.61 -11.71 22.85
CA GLY A 175 -33.10 -11.14 24.12
C GLY A 175 -32.18 -11.41 25.32
N MET A 176 -31.01 -12.03 25.13
CA MET A 176 -30.08 -12.33 26.22
C MET A 176 -29.55 -11.07 26.90
N THR A 177 -29.55 -11.02 28.22
CA THR A 177 -29.10 -9.84 28.97
C THR A 177 -27.59 -9.61 28.80
N LYS A 178 -27.11 -8.41 29.11
CA LYS A 178 -25.67 -8.08 28.98
C LYS A 178 -24.79 -8.95 29.89
N LYS A 179 -25.31 -9.35 31.07
CA LYS A 179 -24.58 -10.16 32.04
C LYS A 179 -24.35 -11.59 31.57
N ASP A 180 -25.28 -12.13 30.79
CA ASP A 180 -25.24 -13.53 30.32
C ASP A 180 -24.51 -13.67 28.97
N ARG A 181 -24.07 -12.55 28.40
CA ARG A 181 -23.31 -12.56 27.12
C ARG A 181 -21.81 -12.70 27.37
N PRO A 182 -21.05 -13.31 26.43
CA PRO A 182 -19.60 -13.48 26.56
C PRO A 182 -18.88 -12.14 26.83
N VAL A 183 -17.91 -12.16 27.72
CA VAL A 183 -17.05 -11.02 27.99
C VAL A 183 -16.24 -10.68 26.74
N MET A 184 -16.06 -9.38 26.49
CA MET A 184 -15.25 -8.92 25.37
C MET A 184 -13.78 -9.34 25.58
N PRO A 185 -13.16 -10.02 24.59
CA PRO A 185 -11.76 -10.39 24.70
C PRO A 185 -10.85 -9.14 24.75
N ALA A 186 -9.71 -9.26 25.40
CA ALA A 186 -8.69 -8.23 25.37
C ALA A 186 -8.19 -8.00 23.93
N ARG A 187 -7.87 -6.76 23.61
CA ARG A 187 -7.34 -6.42 22.28
C ARG A 187 -5.96 -7.02 22.07
N ASN A 188 -5.77 -7.66 20.94
CA ASN A 188 -4.48 -8.17 20.53
C ASN A 188 -3.68 -7.05 19.81
N SER A 189 -2.50 -6.71 20.31
CA SER A 189 -1.60 -5.69 19.75
C SER A 189 -1.12 -6.00 18.32
N ALA A 190 -1.18 -7.26 17.90
CA ALA A 190 -0.88 -7.68 16.54
C ALA A 190 -1.92 -7.17 15.51
N TYR A 191 -3.11 -6.77 15.97
CA TYR A 191 -4.20 -6.23 15.16
C TYR A 191 -4.52 -4.77 15.54
N PRO A 192 -3.65 -3.81 15.18
CA PRO A 192 -3.87 -2.40 15.51
C PRO A 192 -5.14 -1.86 14.85
N THR A 193 -5.80 -0.94 15.52
CA THR A 193 -6.94 -0.22 14.96
C THR A 193 -6.49 0.68 13.81
N LYS A 194 -7.43 1.12 12.96
CA LYS A 194 -7.15 2.09 11.89
C LYS A 194 -6.53 3.37 12.45
N THR A 195 -7.04 3.88 13.57
CA THR A 195 -6.48 5.06 14.26
C THR A 195 -5.05 4.84 14.73
N GLN A 196 -4.73 3.66 15.30
CA GLN A 196 -3.38 3.34 15.70
C GLN A 196 -2.43 3.23 14.49
N LEU A 197 -2.90 2.69 13.36
CA LEU A 197 -2.14 2.67 12.11
C LEU A 197 -1.89 4.09 11.60
N ALA A 198 -2.90 4.94 11.62
CA ALA A 198 -2.81 6.34 11.23
C ALA A 198 -1.76 7.10 12.07
N VAL A 199 -1.79 6.94 13.40
CA VAL A 199 -0.79 7.55 14.31
C VAL A 199 0.62 7.05 14.00
N ARG A 200 0.80 5.74 13.76
CA ARG A 200 2.10 5.16 13.37
C ARG A 200 2.62 5.74 12.06
N LEU A 201 1.75 5.93 11.06
CA LEU A 201 2.12 6.54 9.78
C LEU A 201 2.56 8.00 9.95
N LEU A 202 1.81 8.79 10.75
CA LEU A 202 2.19 10.17 11.08
C LEU A 202 3.51 10.25 11.85
N GLN A 203 3.76 9.34 12.78
CA GLN A 203 5.03 9.29 13.50
C GLN A 203 6.19 8.94 12.57
N ALA A 204 5.99 7.95 11.70
CA ALA A 204 7.00 7.54 10.73
C ALA A 204 7.32 8.65 9.69
N SER A 205 6.34 9.46 9.31
CA SER A 205 6.54 10.57 8.36
C SER A 205 7.37 11.72 8.92
N ARG A 206 7.48 11.84 10.25
CA ARG A 206 8.28 12.89 10.90
C ARG A 206 9.80 12.62 10.86
N THR A 207 10.20 11.37 10.64
CA THR A 207 11.59 10.93 10.83
C THR A 207 12.53 11.18 9.62
N PRO A 208 12.13 11.11 8.34
CA PRO A 208 13.08 11.26 7.23
C PRO A 208 12.97 12.54 6.41
N THR A 209 12.05 13.44 6.69
CA THR A 209 11.84 14.63 5.85
C THR A 209 12.19 15.93 6.58
N ALA A 210 13.43 16.02 7.05
CA ALA A 210 13.98 17.24 7.70
C ALA A 210 13.88 18.53 6.84
N THR A 211 13.45 18.41 5.58
CA THR A 211 13.33 19.53 4.63
C THR A 211 11.87 19.98 4.41
N LEU A 212 10.88 19.21 4.83
CA LEU A 212 9.47 19.59 4.66
C LEU A 212 8.93 20.30 5.90
N LYS A 213 8.57 21.58 5.78
CA LYS A 213 7.76 22.29 6.77
C LYS A 213 6.32 21.75 6.67
N LEU A 214 6.05 20.65 7.37
CA LEU A 214 4.69 20.13 7.50
C LEU A 214 3.92 21.02 8.47
N LYS A 215 2.87 21.69 8.00
CA LYS A 215 1.91 22.37 8.88
C LYS A 215 0.90 21.32 9.37
N PRO A 216 0.79 21.08 10.69
CA PRO A 216 -0.35 20.34 11.22
C PRO A 216 -1.61 21.20 11.07
N PHE A 217 -2.75 20.59 10.77
CA PHE A 217 -4.07 21.17 10.99
C PHE A 217 -4.38 21.26 12.47
#